data_ff11f96bc36c908d083a131537191cb6
#
_entry.id   ff11f96bc36c908d083a131537191cb6
#
_cell.length_a   1.000
_cell.length_b   1.000
_cell.length_c   1.000
_cell.angle_alpha   90.00
_cell.angle_beta   90.00
_cell.angle_gamma   90.00
#
_symmetry.space_group_name_H-M   'P 1'
#
loop_
_entity.id
_entity.type
_entity.pdbx_description
1 polymer ?
#
loop_
_entity_poly.entity_id
_entity_poly.type
_entity_poly.pdbx_seq_one_letter_code
_entity_poly.pdbx_strand_id
1 'polypeptide(L)'
;MKTGTKSVLFGAHQFLIHPCFVFFAWWKLYGFPWDPRLWLAFFLHDLGYLGKPNMDGPEGERHPEFAARVMGFFGAEWHDFCLYHSRFYAKRDGRLYSRLCVADKLSIVFEPWWLYLPRVVLSGEVYEYMSMSGNNKGSKYQGEPNDKYVHMQLETGTIRGWFNAVTHYLRQWVFEHKDLKKDTWTPDPIARKVSDGTIQSF
;
A
#
# COMPACT_ATOMS: atom_id res chain seq x y z
N MET A 1 23.41 5.56 -0.35
CA MET A 1 22.08 5.97 0.16
C MET A 1 21.24 4.71 0.30
N LYS A 2 20.45 4.56 1.38
CA LYS A 2 19.58 3.39 1.62
C LYS A 2 18.39 3.36 0.66
N THR A 3 17.89 2.16 0.30
CA THR A 3 16.83 1.98 -0.69
C THR A 3 15.56 2.78 -0.36
N GLY A 4 15.08 2.72 0.88
CA GLY A 4 13.92 3.50 1.29
C GLY A 4 14.08 5.01 1.14
N THR A 5 15.27 5.56 1.46
CA THR A 5 15.55 6.98 1.22
C THR A 5 15.54 7.32 -0.27
N LYS A 6 16.11 6.44 -1.12
CA LYS A 6 16.08 6.65 -2.58
C LYS A 6 14.65 6.60 -3.10
N SER A 7 13.83 5.66 -2.60
CA SER A 7 12.43 5.52 -2.97
C SER A 7 11.65 6.80 -2.70
N VAL A 8 11.77 7.38 -1.51
CA VAL A 8 11.08 8.62 -1.12
C VAL A 8 11.58 9.83 -1.91
N LEU A 9 12.86 9.89 -2.25
CA LEU A 9 13.41 11.06 -2.97
C LEU A 9 13.11 11.00 -4.47
N PHE A 10 13.24 9.84 -5.11
CA PHE A 10 13.13 9.70 -6.57
C PHE A 10 12.61 8.34 -7.07
N GLY A 11 12.17 7.45 -6.18
CA GLY A 11 11.63 6.13 -6.53
C GLY A 11 10.10 6.05 -6.57
N ALA A 12 9.53 4.87 -6.26
CA ALA A 12 8.09 4.64 -6.29
C ALA A 12 7.33 5.57 -5.32
N HIS A 13 7.87 5.76 -4.12
CA HIS A 13 7.25 6.55 -3.04
C HIS A 13 7.73 8.00 -3.05
N GLN A 14 8.09 8.52 -4.23
CA GLN A 14 8.58 9.89 -4.36
C GLN A 14 7.56 10.88 -3.77
N PHE A 15 8.01 11.66 -2.79
CA PHE A 15 7.20 12.41 -1.84
C PHE A 15 6.27 13.50 -2.44
N LEU A 16 6.45 13.89 -3.71
CA LEU A 16 5.56 14.82 -4.42
C LEU A 16 4.68 14.11 -5.45
N ILE A 17 5.24 13.16 -6.21
CA ILE A 17 4.55 12.51 -7.32
C ILE A 17 3.57 11.46 -6.80
N HIS A 18 4.04 10.55 -5.94
CA HIS A 18 3.23 9.46 -5.43
C HIS A 18 1.96 9.94 -4.70
N PRO A 19 2.01 10.92 -3.77
CA PRO A 19 0.81 11.45 -3.13
C PRO A 19 -0.22 12.04 -4.10
N CYS A 20 0.21 12.59 -5.24
CA CYS A 20 -0.72 13.06 -6.27
C CYS A 20 -1.50 11.90 -6.90
N PHE A 21 -0.84 10.76 -7.18
CA PHE A 21 -1.53 9.58 -7.67
C PHE A 21 -2.42 8.92 -6.61
N VAL A 22 -2.02 8.95 -5.34
CA VAL A 22 -2.88 8.53 -4.21
C VAL A 22 -4.12 9.41 -4.12
N PHE A 23 -3.97 10.73 -4.26
CA PHE A 23 -5.10 11.65 -4.33
C PHE A 23 -6.06 11.31 -5.48
N PHE A 24 -5.56 11.10 -6.71
CA PHE A 24 -6.40 10.73 -7.84
C PHE A 24 -7.11 9.40 -7.62
N ALA A 25 -6.41 8.41 -7.06
CA ALA A 25 -6.98 7.12 -6.71
C ALA A 25 -8.09 7.26 -5.65
N TRP A 26 -7.83 8.04 -4.60
CA TRP A 26 -8.82 8.35 -3.59
C TRP A 26 -10.06 9.02 -4.19
N TRP A 27 -9.86 10.07 -4.97
CA TRP A 27 -10.96 10.80 -5.61
C TRP A 27 -11.81 9.88 -6.49
N LYS A 28 -11.18 8.99 -7.24
CA LYS A 28 -11.87 8.01 -8.08
C LYS A 28 -12.69 6.99 -7.27
N LEU A 29 -12.20 6.58 -6.10
CA LEU A 29 -12.83 5.55 -5.28
C LEU A 29 -13.89 6.10 -4.33
N TYR A 30 -13.61 7.26 -3.72
CA TYR A 30 -14.34 7.73 -2.54
C TYR A 30 -14.83 9.19 -2.65
N GLY A 31 -14.60 9.83 -3.76
CA GLY A 31 -14.93 11.24 -3.97
C GLY A 31 -13.79 12.18 -3.55
N PHE A 32 -14.03 13.49 -3.74
CA PHE A 32 -13.02 14.50 -3.45
C PHE A 32 -12.67 14.55 -1.96
N PRO A 33 -11.38 14.57 -1.57
CA PRO A 33 -10.98 14.59 -0.16
C PRO A 33 -11.08 16.00 0.43
N TRP A 34 -12.26 16.38 0.86
CA TRP A 34 -12.52 17.71 1.44
C TRP A 34 -11.83 17.94 2.79
N ASP A 35 -11.56 16.89 3.54
CA ASP A 35 -10.87 16.96 4.83
C ASP A 35 -9.38 17.22 4.62
N PRO A 36 -8.81 18.34 5.13
CA PRO A 36 -7.39 18.65 4.96
C PRO A 36 -6.45 17.61 5.61
N ARG A 37 -6.94 16.84 6.60
CA ARG A 37 -6.17 15.75 7.22
C ARG A 37 -5.91 14.61 6.27
N LEU A 38 -6.80 14.36 5.27
CA LEU A 38 -6.55 13.40 4.21
C LEU A 38 -5.33 13.80 3.37
N TRP A 39 -5.23 15.08 3.01
CA TRP A 39 -4.07 15.59 2.27
C TRP A 39 -2.77 15.38 3.05
N LEU A 40 -2.81 15.69 4.35
CA LEU A 40 -1.66 15.45 5.22
C LEU A 40 -1.30 13.96 5.25
N ALA A 41 -2.28 13.07 5.39
CA ALA A 41 -2.06 11.63 5.37
C ALA A 41 -1.46 11.16 4.02
N PHE A 42 -1.95 11.67 2.88
CA PHE A 42 -1.40 11.31 1.56
C PHE A 42 0.08 11.69 1.42
N PHE A 43 0.50 12.81 1.99
CA PHE A 43 1.91 13.22 1.95
C PHE A 43 2.80 12.51 2.97
N LEU A 44 2.24 12.08 4.10
CA LEU A 44 3.03 11.53 5.20
C LEU A 44 3.17 10.02 5.17
N HIS A 45 2.23 9.27 4.57
CA HIS A 45 2.08 7.83 4.79
C HIS A 45 3.35 7.03 4.51
N ASP A 46 4.13 7.42 3.50
CA ASP A 46 5.35 6.74 3.08
C ASP A 46 6.65 7.42 3.52
N LEU A 47 6.60 8.59 4.16
CA LEU A 47 7.82 9.26 4.60
C LEU A 47 8.63 8.44 5.62
N GLY A 48 8.00 7.50 6.28
CA GLY A 48 8.68 6.58 7.18
C GLY A 48 9.68 5.64 6.52
N TYR A 49 9.73 5.56 5.18
CA TYR A 49 10.80 4.88 4.45
C TYR A 49 12.16 5.61 4.52
N LEU A 50 12.17 6.88 4.87
CA LEU A 50 13.43 7.62 5.05
C LEU A 50 14.33 6.91 6.06
N GLY A 51 15.57 6.62 5.63
CA GLY A 51 16.54 5.90 6.45
C GLY A 51 16.38 4.37 6.49
N LYS A 52 15.36 3.79 5.84
CA LYS A 52 15.20 2.32 5.79
C LYS A 52 16.14 1.70 4.77
N PRO A 53 16.75 0.54 5.10
CA PRO A 53 17.67 -0.16 4.20
C PRO A 53 16.94 -0.92 3.08
N ASN A 54 15.67 -1.25 3.28
CA ASN A 54 14.83 -2.05 2.39
C ASN A 54 13.42 -1.45 2.32
N MET A 55 12.61 -1.92 1.37
CA MET A 55 11.22 -1.55 1.19
C MET A 55 10.28 -2.58 1.86
N ASP A 56 10.50 -3.83 1.52
CA ASP A 56 9.66 -4.97 1.89
C ASP A 56 10.30 -5.87 2.98
N GLY A 57 11.46 -5.49 3.49
CA GLY A 57 12.10 -6.17 4.63
C GLY A 57 11.57 -5.69 5.98
N PRO A 58 12.06 -6.28 7.09
CA PRO A 58 11.56 -5.96 8.44
C PRO A 58 11.60 -4.49 8.82
N GLU A 59 12.60 -3.76 8.35
CA GLU A 59 12.74 -2.33 8.62
C GLU A 59 11.80 -1.49 7.74
N GLY A 60 11.65 -1.87 6.47
CA GLY A 60 10.77 -1.21 5.52
C GLY A 60 9.29 -1.34 5.92
N GLU A 61 8.88 -2.51 6.41
CA GLU A 61 7.51 -2.73 6.88
C GLU A 61 7.09 -1.76 8.02
N ARG A 62 8.06 -1.18 8.72
CA ARG A 62 7.79 -0.21 9.80
C ARG A 62 7.58 1.22 9.32
N HIS A 63 7.58 1.47 8.00
CA HIS A 63 7.36 2.83 7.46
C HIS A 63 6.05 3.49 7.93
N PRO A 64 4.91 2.77 8.14
CA PRO A 64 3.66 3.43 8.52
C PRO A 64 3.69 4.06 9.91
N GLU A 65 4.57 3.59 10.80
CA GLU A 65 4.65 4.06 12.18
C GLU A 65 4.89 5.57 12.29
N PHE A 66 5.65 6.14 11.35
CA PHE A 66 5.92 7.58 11.34
C PHE A 66 4.64 8.38 11.10
N ALA A 67 3.93 8.08 10.01
CA ALA A 67 2.68 8.77 9.67
C ALA A 67 1.60 8.50 10.71
N ALA A 68 1.47 7.27 11.20
CA ALA A 68 0.51 6.92 12.24
C ALA A 68 0.73 7.77 13.51
N ARG A 69 1.98 7.92 13.95
CA ARG A 69 2.31 8.76 15.12
C ARG A 69 1.93 10.22 14.91
N VAL A 70 2.25 10.80 13.75
CA VAL A 70 1.93 12.20 13.43
C VAL A 70 0.41 12.38 13.33
N MET A 71 -0.27 11.51 12.60
CA MET A 71 -1.71 11.61 12.41
C MET A 71 -2.49 11.29 13.68
N GLY A 72 -1.91 10.53 14.60
CA GLY A 72 -2.49 10.26 15.92
C GLY A 72 -2.76 11.50 16.78
N PHE A 73 -2.14 12.65 16.48
CA PHE A 73 -2.50 13.93 17.10
C PHE A 73 -3.93 14.37 16.78
N PHE A 74 -4.52 13.84 15.70
CA PHE A 74 -5.92 14.10 15.32
C PHE A 74 -6.90 13.05 15.86
N GLY A 75 -6.41 12.06 16.59
CA GLY A 75 -7.21 10.97 17.17
C GLY A 75 -6.73 9.58 16.77
N ALA A 76 -7.20 8.57 17.52
CA ALA A 76 -6.79 7.18 17.31
C ALA A 76 -7.19 6.65 15.92
N GLU A 77 -8.33 7.09 15.40
CA GLU A 77 -8.81 6.75 14.07
C GLU A 77 -7.85 7.21 12.96
N TRP A 78 -7.23 8.37 13.10
CA TRP A 78 -6.23 8.89 12.16
C TRP A 78 -4.90 8.15 12.28
N HIS A 79 -4.52 7.78 13.49
CA HIS A 79 -3.40 6.87 13.71
C HIS A 79 -3.60 5.56 12.95
N ASP A 80 -4.73 4.91 13.18
CA ASP A 80 -5.07 3.62 12.56
C ASP A 80 -5.23 3.73 11.05
N PHE A 81 -5.80 4.84 10.56
CA PHE A 81 -5.91 5.13 9.14
C PHE A 81 -4.56 5.08 8.43
N CYS A 82 -3.53 5.67 9.03
CA CYS A 82 -2.17 5.62 8.50
C CYS A 82 -1.45 4.32 8.82
N LEU A 83 -1.66 3.70 9.99
CA LEU A 83 -1.01 2.45 10.33
C LEU A 83 -1.46 1.30 9.41
N TYR A 84 -2.78 1.19 9.22
CA TYR A 84 -3.38 0.09 8.45
C TYR A 84 -3.49 0.39 6.94
N HIS A 85 -2.77 1.41 6.44
CA HIS A 85 -2.50 1.46 5.01
C HIS A 85 -1.47 0.39 4.61
N SER A 86 -0.66 -0.09 5.55
CA SER A 86 0.19 -1.26 5.37
C SER A 86 -0.61 -2.55 5.55
N ARG A 87 -0.57 -3.41 4.54
CA ARG A 87 -1.15 -4.76 4.62
C ARG A 87 -0.48 -5.61 5.69
N PHE A 88 0.79 -5.38 5.96
CA PHE A 88 1.52 -6.08 7.02
C PHE A 88 0.92 -5.78 8.39
N TYR A 89 0.74 -4.51 8.75
CA TYR A 89 0.18 -4.12 10.04
C TYR A 89 -1.28 -4.56 10.19
N ALA A 90 -2.09 -4.38 9.15
CA ALA A 90 -3.48 -4.80 9.18
C ALA A 90 -3.60 -6.32 9.44
N LYS A 91 -2.80 -7.14 8.76
CA LYS A 91 -2.79 -8.61 8.97
C LYS A 91 -2.24 -8.98 10.35
N ARG A 92 -1.13 -8.38 10.76
CA ARG A 92 -0.54 -8.64 12.08
C ARG A 92 -1.53 -8.42 13.22
N ASP A 93 -2.31 -7.35 13.13
CA ASP A 93 -3.20 -6.91 14.19
C ASP A 93 -4.66 -7.40 13.99
N GLY A 94 -4.92 -8.23 12.97
CA GLY A 94 -6.26 -8.74 12.64
C GLY A 94 -7.26 -7.63 12.28
N ARG A 95 -6.77 -6.54 11.68
CA ARG A 95 -7.57 -5.37 11.32
C ARG A 95 -7.85 -5.32 9.81
N LEU A 96 -8.91 -4.61 9.44
CA LEU A 96 -9.16 -4.31 8.03
C LEU A 96 -8.15 -3.27 7.51
N TYR A 97 -7.88 -3.33 6.23
CA TYR A 97 -7.07 -2.29 5.56
C TYR A 97 -7.83 -0.96 5.59
N SER A 98 -7.14 0.14 5.78
CA SER A 98 -7.75 1.46 5.66
C SER A 98 -8.06 1.79 4.20
N ARG A 99 -8.94 2.77 3.97
CA ARG A 99 -9.16 3.31 2.61
C ARG A 99 -7.89 3.87 1.99
N LEU A 100 -6.97 4.37 2.81
CA LEU A 100 -5.66 4.82 2.34
C LEU A 100 -4.88 3.68 1.70
N CYS A 101 -4.92 2.46 2.28
CA CYS A 101 -4.31 1.28 1.67
C CYS A 101 -4.86 1.01 0.27
N VAL A 102 -6.18 1.10 0.12
CA VAL A 102 -6.82 0.81 -1.18
C VAL A 102 -6.48 1.88 -2.22
N ALA A 103 -6.48 3.16 -1.82
CA ALA A 103 -6.10 4.27 -2.69
C ALA A 103 -4.62 4.21 -3.08
N ASP A 104 -3.74 3.90 -2.13
CA ASP A 104 -2.32 3.71 -2.36
C ASP A 104 -2.06 2.59 -3.39
N LYS A 105 -2.69 1.43 -3.23
CA LYS A 105 -2.54 0.33 -4.21
C LYS A 105 -3.10 0.67 -5.59
N LEU A 106 -4.18 1.46 -5.67
CA LEU A 106 -4.70 1.92 -6.95
C LEU A 106 -3.80 2.98 -7.59
N SER A 107 -3.05 3.75 -6.82
CA SER A 107 -2.20 4.83 -7.32
C SER A 107 -1.19 4.34 -8.37
N ILE A 108 -0.57 3.18 -8.13
CA ILE A 108 0.41 2.56 -9.06
C ILE A 108 -0.25 2.21 -10.41
N VAL A 109 -1.53 1.86 -10.39
CA VAL A 109 -2.28 1.53 -11.62
C VAL A 109 -2.52 2.78 -12.48
N PHE A 110 -2.64 3.95 -11.87
CA PHE A 110 -2.81 5.22 -12.57
C PHE A 110 -1.48 5.83 -13.04
N GLU A 111 -0.38 5.42 -12.42
CA GLU A 111 0.92 5.95 -12.78
C GLU A 111 1.41 5.34 -14.11
N PRO A 112 1.71 6.16 -15.13
CA PRO A 112 2.21 5.64 -16.40
C PRO A 112 3.56 4.93 -16.24
N TRP A 113 3.72 3.78 -16.88
CA TRP A 113 4.96 3.00 -16.80
C TRP A 113 6.23 3.77 -17.15
N TRP A 114 6.16 4.70 -18.10
CA TRP A 114 7.30 5.52 -18.53
C TRP A 114 7.70 6.55 -17.46
N LEU A 115 6.80 6.89 -16.52
CA LEU A 115 7.10 7.71 -15.36
C LEU A 115 7.54 6.85 -14.17
N TYR A 116 6.88 5.72 -13.93
CA TYR A 116 7.13 4.83 -12.80
C TYR A 116 8.45 4.06 -12.93
N LEU A 117 8.64 3.31 -14.05
CA LEU A 117 9.75 2.37 -14.19
C LEU A 117 11.14 3.02 -14.12
N PRO A 118 11.43 4.16 -14.77
CA PRO A 118 12.74 4.79 -14.63
C PRO A 118 13.08 5.12 -13.18
N ARG A 119 12.10 5.56 -12.39
CA ARG A 119 12.29 5.92 -10.98
C ARG A 119 12.61 4.72 -10.11
N VAL A 120 11.84 3.63 -10.25
CA VAL A 120 12.05 2.40 -9.44
C VAL A 120 13.33 1.66 -9.84
N VAL A 121 13.77 1.78 -11.09
CA VAL A 121 15.08 1.26 -11.53
C VAL A 121 16.21 2.10 -10.92
N LEU A 122 16.08 3.42 -10.96
CA LEU A 122 17.09 4.34 -10.42
C LEU A 122 17.26 4.19 -8.90
N SER A 123 16.17 4.01 -8.16
CA SER A 123 16.21 3.74 -6.72
C SER A 123 16.72 2.34 -6.38
N GLY A 124 16.57 1.39 -7.31
CA GLY A 124 16.93 -0.02 -7.14
C GLY A 124 15.84 -0.87 -6.49
N GLU A 125 14.73 -0.28 -6.08
CA GLU A 125 13.65 -0.98 -5.38
C GLU A 125 12.93 -2.01 -6.24
N VAL A 126 12.87 -1.82 -7.56
CA VAL A 126 12.24 -2.78 -8.48
C VAL A 126 12.86 -4.18 -8.37
N TYR A 127 14.15 -4.26 -8.12
CA TYR A 127 14.85 -5.56 -7.99
C TYR A 127 14.46 -6.28 -6.70
N GLU A 128 14.22 -5.52 -5.62
CA GLU A 128 13.66 -6.08 -4.37
C GLU A 128 12.25 -6.62 -4.62
N TYR A 129 11.38 -5.84 -5.26
CA TYR A 129 10.02 -6.25 -5.58
C TYR A 129 9.95 -7.48 -6.49
N MET A 130 10.76 -7.51 -7.55
CA MET A 130 10.81 -8.66 -8.47
C MET A 130 11.33 -9.91 -7.78
N SER A 131 12.37 -9.78 -6.94
CA SER A 131 12.91 -10.89 -6.16
C SER A 131 11.84 -11.46 -5.21
N MET A 132 11.07 -10.62 -4.56
CA MET A 132 10.01 -11.07 -3.65
C MET A 132 8.81 -11.67 -4.38
N SER A 133 8.48 -11.16 -5.55
CA SER A 133 7.43 -11.72 -6.41
C SER A 133 7.82 -13.10 -6.95
N GLY A 134 9.11 -13.34 -7.27
CA GLY A 134 9.62 -14.62 -7.76
C GLY A 134 9.79 -15.69 -6.67
N ASN A 135 10.01 -15.29 -5.43
CA ASN A 135 10.28 -16.18 -4.30
C ASN A 135 9.06 -16.36 -3.39
N ASN A 136 8.04 -17.05 -3.85
CA ASN A 136 6.83 -17.36 -3.05
C ASN A 136 7.08 -18.19 -1.78
N LYS A 137 8.32 -18.57 -1.51
CA LYS A 137 8.73 -19.41 -0.38
C LYS A 137 8.96 -18.61 0.90
N GLY A 138 8.05 -17.84 1.33
CA GLY A 138 8.20 -17.06 2.57
C GLY A 138 7.46 -15.75 2.47
N SER A 139 6.34 -15.80 1.79
CA SER A 139 5.44 -14.67 1.73
C SER A 139 5.21 -14.12 3.13
N LYS A 140 5.68 -12.93 3.40
CA LYS A 140 5.29 -12.12 4.56
C LYS A 140 3.77 -11.91 4.63
N TYR A 141 3.07 -12.31 3.61
CA TYR A 141 1.62 -12.37 3.48
C TYR A 141 1.07 -13.78 3.71
N GLN A 142 1.62 -14.50 4.70
CA GLN A 142 1.09 -15.80 5.12
C GLN A 142 -0.42 -15.68 5.37
N GLY A 143 -1.19 -16.52 4.69
CA GLY A 143 -2.66 -16.55 4.79
C GLY A 143 -3.40 -15.93 3.60
N GLU A 144 -2.72 -15.29 2.63
CA GLU A 144 -3.35 -15.06 1.33
C GLU A 144 -3.21 -16.28 0.42
N PRO A 145 -4.23 -16.63 -0.36
CA PRO A 145 -4.14 -17.72 -1.30
C PRO A 145 -2.94 -17.53 -2.23
N ASN A 146 -2.09 -18.56 -2.34
CA ASN A 146 -0.88 -18.54 -3.18
C ASN A 146 -1.21 -18.26 -4.66
N ASP A 147 -2.42 -18.57 -5.09
CA ASP A 147 -2.94 -18.32 -6.42
C ASP A 147 -2.99 -16.83 -6.80
N LYS A 148 -3.20 -15.92 -5.84
CA LYS A 148 -3.19 -14.47 -6.09
C LYS A 148 -1.83 -13.93 -6.56
N TYR A 149 -0.75 -14.63 -6.28
CA TYR A 149 0.62 -14.23 -6.67
C TYR A 149 1.18 -15.06 -7.82
N VAL A 150 0.50 -16.13 -8.23
CA VAL A 150 1.00 -17.03 -9.28
C VAL A 150 1.22 -16.31 -10.62
N HIS A 151 0.30 -15.44 -11.02
CA HIS A 151 0.47 -14.69 -12.27
C HIS A 151 1.52 -13.57 -12.17
N MET A 152 1.83 -13.05 -10.98
CA MET A 152 2.99 -12.17 -10.81
C MET A 152 4.31 -12.89 -11.07
N GLN A 153 4.39 -14.19 -10.83
CA GLN A 153 5.56 -15.01 -11.11
C GLN A 153 5.72 -15.35 -12.59
N LEU A 154 4.63 -15.48 -13.31
CA LEU A 154 4.63 -15.91 -14.71
C LEU A 154 5.20 -14.87 -15.67
N GLU A 155 5.21 -13.58 -15.29
CA GLU A 155 5.61 -12.48 -16.16
C GLU A 155 6.81 -11.67 -15.64
N THR A 156 7.57 -12.21 -14.70
CA THR A 156 8.70 -11.51 -14.05
C THR A 156 10.01 -11.54 -14.84
N GLY A 157 10.03 -12.06 -16.07
CA GLY A 157 11.23 -12.10 -16.90
C GLY A 157 11.78 -10.73 -17.30
N THR A 158 10.94 -9.69 -17.29
CA THR A 158 11.32 -8.32 -17.59
C THR A 158 10.70 -7.35 -16.60
N ILE A 159 11.34 -6.19 -16.38
CA ILE A 159 10.82 -5.11 -15.52
C ILE A 159 9.43 -4.66 -16.02
N ARG A 160 9.24 -4.58 -17.34
CA ARG A 160 7.96 -4.20 -17.93
C ARG A 160 6.88 -5.27 -17.72
N GLY A 161 7.23 -6.54 -17.89
CA GLY A 161 6.32 -7.67 -17.61
C GLY A 161 5.90 -7.69 -16.16
N TRP A 162 6.86 -7.51 -15.24
CA TRP A 162 6.57 -7.37 -13.82
C TRP A 162 5.58 -6.23 -13.53
N PHE A 163 5.79 -5.03 -14.09
CA PHE A 163 4.91 -3.89 -13.89
C PHE A 163 3.48 -4.17 -14.39
N ASN A 164 3.35 -4.80 -15.56
CA ASN A 164 2.05 -5.17 -16.09
C ASN A 164 1.33 -6.19 -15.19
N ALA A 165 2.05 -7.21 -14.71
CA ALA A 165 1.52 -8.21 -13.79
C ALA A 165 1.06 -7.58 -12.46
N VAL A 166 1.90 -6.72 -11.87
CA VAL A 166 1.58 -6.03 -10.62
C VAL A 166 0.36 -5.13 -10.78
N THR A 167 0.30 -4.32 -11.83
CA THR A 167 -0.84 -3.43 -12.05
C THR A 167 -2.13 -4.19 -12.34
N HIS A 168 -2.06 -5.33 -13.03
CA HIS A 168 -3.21 -6.22 -13.22
C HIS A 168 -3.69 -6.79 -11.87
N TYR A 169 -2.78 -7.36 -11.09
CA TYR A 169 -3.08 -7.86 -9.75
C TYR A 169 -3.69 -6.78 -8.85
N LEU A 170 -3.11 -5.58 -8.82
CA LEU A 170 -3.59 -4.50 -7.95
C LEU A 170 -4.97 -3.98 -8.35
N ARG A 171 -5.30 -3.96 -9.66
CA ARG A 171 -6.67 -3.64 -10.11
C ARG A 171 -7.69 -4.63 -9.55
N GLN A 172 -7.40 -5.92 -9.65
CA GLN A 172 -8.26 -6.96 -9.11
C GLN A 172 -8.37 -6.85 -7.60
N TRP A 173 -7.24 -6.70 -6.91
CA TRP A 173 -7.20 -6.56 -5.46
C TRP A 173 -8.03 -5.36 -4.97
N VAL A 174 -7.88 -4.20 -5.63
CA VAL A 174 -8.67 -3.00 -5.32
C VAL A 174 -10.15 -3.24 -5.55
N PHE A 175 -10.53 -3.88 -6.65
CA PHE A 175 -11.92 -4.21 -6.93
C PHE A 175 -12.54 -5.06 -5.82
N GLU A 176 -11.81 -6.04 -5.31
CA GLU A 176 -12.26 -6.93 -4.22
C GLU A 176 -12.36 -6.21 -2.87
N HIS A 177 -11.58 -5.14 -2.66
CA HIS A 177 -11.41 -4.54 -1.32
C HIS A 177 -11.99 -3.13 -1.17
N LYS A 178 -12.28 -2.41 -2.25
CA LYS A 178 -12.72 -1.00 -2.20
C LYS A 178 -13.98 -0.76 -1.38
N ASP A 179 -14.91 -1.70 -1.43
CA ASP A 179 -16.20 -1.59 -0.74
C ASP A 179 -16.16 -2.15 0.68
N LEU A 180 -15.14 -2.96 1.00
CA LEU A 180 -14.94 -3.58 2.29
C LEU A 180 -14.13 -2.69 3.25
N LYS A 181 -13.34 -1.76 2.72
CA LYS A 181 -12.41 -0.93 3.47
C LYS A 181 -12.98 0.46 3.67
N LYS A 182 -13.24 0.78 4.93
CA LYS A 182 -13.71 2.09 5.35
C LYS A 182 -12.63 2.79 6.16
N ASP A 183 -12.80 4.10 6.27
CA ASP A 183 -12.00 4.91 7.16
C ASP A 183 -12.12 4.40 8.59
N THR A 184 -11.03 4.41 9.31
CA THR A 184 -11.00 3.93 10.69
C THR A 184 -11.78 4.82 11.66
N TRP A 185 -12.05 6.07 11.29
CA TRP A 185 -12.93 6.98 12.06
C TRP A 185 -14.43 6.74 11.82
N THR A 186 -14.80 6.04 10.77
CA THR A 186 -16.19 5.64 10.53
C THR A 186 -16.38 4.23 11.08
N PRO A 187 -17.40 3.99 11.92
CA PRO A 187 -17.69 2.64 12.39
C PRO A 187 -17.81 1.67 11.21
N ASP A 188 -16.97 0.65 11.19
CA ASP A 188 -16.98 -0.35 10.13
C ASP A 188 -17.94 -1.48 10.48
N PRO A 189 -19.08 -1.63 9.77
CA PRO A 189 -20.04 -2.70 10.03
C PRO A 189 -19.43 -4.10 9.85
N ILE A 190 -18.39 -4.21 9.00
CA ILE A 190 -17.72 -5.49 8.74
C ILE A 190 -16.77 -5.82 9.89
N ALA A 191 -16.02 -4.85 10.40
CA ALA A 191 -15.17 -5.06 11.56
C ALA A 191 -15.97 -5.53 12.77
N ARG A 192 -17.17 -4.97 12.99
CA ARG A 192 -18.09 -5.44 14.05
C ARG A 192 -18.51 -6.89 13.86
N LYS A 193 -18.86 -7.28 12.62
CA LYS A 193 -19.23 -8.65 12.30
C LYS A 193 -18.08 -9.64 12.51
N VAL A 194 -16.83 -9.23 12.24
CA VAL A 194 -15.65 -10.06 12.52
C VAL A 194 -15.48 -10.28 14.02
N SER A 195 -15.62 -9.22 14.82
CA SER A 195 -15.51 -9.32 16.27
C SER A 195 -16.62 -10.17 16.89
N ASP A 196 -17.81 -10.16 16.27
CA ASP A 196 -18.97 -10.92 16.72
C ASP A 196 -19.02 -12.36 16.17
N GLY A 197 -17.97 -12.80 15.45
CA GLY A 197 -17.90 -14.15 14.86
C GLY A 197 -18.91 -14.41 13.74
N THR A 198 -19.52 -13.38 13.17
CA THR A 198 -20.63 -13.45 12.19
C THR A 198 -20.22 -13.23 10.74
N ILE A 199 -18.93 -13.33 10.38
CA ILE A 199 -18.58 -13.29 8.96
C ILE A 199 -18.89 -14.63 8.33
N GLN A 200 -20.00 -14.69 7.62
CA GLN A 200 -20.15 -15.64 6.52
C GLN A 200 -19.19 -15.20 5.42
N SER A 201 -18.31 -16.11 5.03
CA SER A 201 -17.41 -15.97 3.88
C SER A 201 -18.21 -15.60 2.63
N PHE A 202 -17.81 -14.51 2.01
CA PHE A 202 -18.22 -14.19 0.64
C PHE A 202 -17.25 -14.83 -0.34
#